data_ce5516620b65dcfdb1c4f9ff6ab4b5f2
#
_entry.id   ce5516620b65dcfdb1c4f9ff6ab4b5f2
#
_cell.length_a   1.000
_cell.length_b   1.000
_cell.length_c   1.000
_cell.angle_alpha   90.00
_cell.angle_beta   90.00
_cell.angle_gamma   90.00
#
_symmetry.space_group_name_H-M   'P 1'
#
loop_
_entity.id
_entity.type
_entity.pdbx_description
1 polymer ?
#
loop_
_entity_poly.entity_id
_entity_poly.type
_entity_poly.pdbx_seq_one_letter_code
_entity_poly.pdbx_strand_id
1 'polypeptide(L)'
;YNIAIGERTAERIKIKLSCAYIDATTQLKEMKVKGRDLSTGLPKQLTINTHQVKAAMAESIETIVDAIKITLEKTPPELSADIIEKGIYLTGGGALIDGLDKLISIETHMPVFVADDPLTCVVRGTGKIVEDETIADKINTSTKILRQGEF
;
A
#
# COMPACT_ATOMS: atom_id res chain seq x y z
N TYR A 1 -21.70 -2.25 12.13
CA TYR A 1 -22.63 -1.10 12.19
C TYR A 1 -23.99 -1.39 11.57
N ASN A 2 -24.20 -2.60 11.07
CA ASN A 2 -25.45 -3.03 10.42
C ASN A 2 -25.93 -2.07 9.30
N ILE A 3 -25.00 -1.57 8.50
CA ILE A 3 -25.28 -0.70 7.36
C ILE A 3 -24.62 -1.26 6.09
N ALA A 4 -25.41 -1.45 5.05
CA ALA A 4 -24.91 -1.76 3.73
C ALA A 4 -24.53 -0.47 2.99
N ILE A 5 -23.34 -0.45 2.44
CA ILE A 5 -22.81 0.64 1.59
C ILE A 5 -22.34 0.07 0.27
N GLY A 6 -22.36 0.88 -0.80
CA GLY A 6 -21.80 0.48 -2.09
C GLY A 6 -20.28 0.66 -2.15
N GLU A 7 -19.64 -0.03 -3.09
CA GLU A 7 -18.18 -0.02 -3.31
C GLU A 7 -17.60 1.40 -3.45
N ARG A 8 -18.26 2.28 -4.19
CA ARG A 8 -17.85 3.70 -4.29
C ARG A 8 -17.79 4.41 -2.93
N THR A 9 -18.71 4.07 -2.03
CA THR A 9 -18.73 4.66 -0.69
C THR A 9 -17.59 4.08 0.14
N ALA A 10 -17.36 2.76 0.07
CA ALA A 10 -16.26 2.10 0.73
C ALA A 10 -14.90 2.64 0.26
N GLU A 11 -14.71 2.82 -1.05
CA GLU A 11 -13.49 3.40 -1.62
C GLU A 11 -13.27 4.85 -1.13
N ARG A 12 -14.31 5.68 -1.09
CA ARG A 12 -14.22 7.04 -0.53
C ARG A 12 -13.86 7.05 0.95
N ILE A 13 -14.36 6.10 1.73
CA ILE A 13 -14.00 5.94 3.14
C ILE A 13 -12.52 5.61 3.23
N LYS A 14 -12.06 4.62 2.48
CA LYS A 14 -10.65 4.22 2.41
C LYS A 14 -9.76 5.41 2.08
N ILE A 15 -10.01 6.13 1.00
CA ILE A 15 -9.19 7.28 0.57
C ILE A 15 -9.15 8.39 1.64
N LYS A 16 -10.26 8.63 2.35
CA LYS A 16 -10.35 9.76 3.29
C LYS A 16 -9.91 9.46 4.70
N LEU A 17 -10.10 8.23 5.16
CA LEU A 17 -9.97 7.87 6.57
C LEU A 17 -8.95 6.74 6.82
N SER A 18 -8.39 6.12 5.76
CA SER A 18 -7.40 5.06 5.97
C SER A 18 -6.16 5.60 6.65
N CYS A 19 -5.68 4.84 7.62
CA CYS A 19 -4.45 5.12 8.33
C CYS A 19 -3.88 3.79 8.84
N ALA A 20 -2.63 3.51 8.53
CA ALA A 20 -1.94 2.32 9.00
C ALA A 20 -1.29 2.54 10.36
N TYR A 21 -0.72 3.72 10.57
CA TYR A 21 -0.03 4.08 11.81
C TYR A 21 -0.49 5.43 12.33
N ILE A 22 -0.91 5.48 13.59
CA ILE A 22 -1.36 6.71 14.26
C ILE A 22 -0.28 7.15 15.23
N ASP A 23 0.21 8.36 15.07
CA ASP A 23 1.11 9.05 15.97
C ASP A 23 0.57 10.43 16.39
N ALA A 24 1.36 11.19 17.14
CA ALA A 24 0.96 12.51 17.62
C ALA A 24 0.74 13.55 16.49
N THR A 25 1.24 13.27 15.27
CA THR A 25 1.11 14.15 14.10
C THR A 25 -0.07 13.76 13.20
N THR A 26 -0.67 12.61 13.44
CA THR A 26 -1.75 12.06 12.61
C THR A 26 -3.03 12.88 12.78
N GLN A 27 -3.55 13.41 11.68
CA GLN A 27 -4.84 14.08 11.68
C GLN A 27 -5.98 13.07 11.73
N LEU A 28 -6.66 13.01 12.86
CA LEU A 28 -7.87 12.20 13.01
C LEU A 28 -9.02 12.88 12.25
N LYS A 29 -9.65 12.13 11.35
CA LYS A 29 -10.71 12.62 10.47
C LYS A 29 -12.00 11.84 10.75
N GLU A 30 -13.12 12.49 10.43
CA GLU A 30 -14.45 11.88 10.49
C GLU A 30 -15.19 12.08 9.16
N MET A 31 -16.11 11.16 8.88
CA MET A 31 -16.92 11.20 7.67
C MET A 31 -18.33 10.69 7.94
N LYS A 32 -19.33 11.43 7.47
CA LYS A 32 -20.72 10.97 7.43
C LYS A 32 -20.92 10.00 6.26
N VAL A 33 -21.43 8.82 6.57
CA VAL A 33 -21.68 7.74 5.62
C VAL A 33 -23.17 7.46 5.58
N LYS A 34 -23.71 7.33 4.38
CA LYS A 34 -25.12 6.98 4.13
C LYS A 34 -25.17 5.60 3.50
N GLY A 35 -26.12 4.81 3.92
CA GLY A 35 -26.36 3.46 3.41
C GLY A 35 -27.75 2.96 3.79
N ARG A 36 -27.96 1.66 3.68
CA ARG A 36 -29.21 0.99 4.06
C ARG A 36 -28.97 0.19 5.34
N ASP A 37 -29.79 0.40 6.34
CA ASP A 37 -29.80 -0.42 7.55
C ASP A 37 -30.17 -1.86 7.19
N LEU A 38 -29.33 -2.81 7.59
CA LEU A 38 -29.53 -4.24 7.28
C LEU A 38 -30.64 -4.89 8.07
N SER A 39 -31.06 -4.28 9.21
CA SER A 39 -32.12 -4.81 10.06
C SER A 39 -33.47 -4.33 9.61
N THR A 40 -33.59 -3.03 9.26
CA THR A 40 -34.89 -2.40 8.93
C THR A 40 -35.12 -2.20 7.43
N GLY A 41 -34.08 -2.29 6.63
CA GLY A 41 -34.11 -1.98 5.19
C GLY A 41 -34.15 -0.49 4.85
N LEU A 42 -34.27 0.38 5.85
CA LEU A 42 -34.44 1.83 5.65
C LEU A 42 -33.11 2.57 5.45
N PRO A 43 -33.13 3.77 4.84
CA PRO A 43 -31.99 4.63 4.78
C PRO A 43 -31.45 4.96 6.17
N LYS A 44 -30.11 4.82 6.35
CA LYS A 44 -29.41 5.11 7.59
C LYS A 44 -28.18 5.96 7.32
N GLN A 45 -27.90 6.87 8.25
CA GLN A 45 -26.67 7.66 8.25
C GLN A 45 -25.94 7.46 9.56
N LEU A 46 -24.60 7.33 9.49
CA LEU A 46 -23.74 7.31 10.67
C LEU A 46 -22.44 8.09 10.40
N THR A 47 -21.75 8.45 11.46
CA THR A 47 -20.40 9.03 11.37
C THR A 47 -19.38 7.96 11.70
N ILE A 48 -18.35 7.86 10.89
CA ILE A 48 -17.20 7.00 11.11
C ILE A 48 -15.94 7.83 11.18
N ASN A 49 -14.92 7.33 11.86
CA ASN A 49 -13.64 8.02 12.07
C ASN A 49 -12.44 7.16 11.67
N THR A 50 -11.26 7.79 11.65
CA THR A 50 -9.98 7.17 11.31
C THR A 50 -9.68 5.91 12.15
N HIS A 51 -9.95 5.93 13.46
CA HIS A 51 -9.69 4.76 14.33
C HIS A 51 -10.51 3.53 13.93
N GLN A 52 -11.78 3.74 13.57
CA GLN A 52 -12.66 2.66 13.14
C GLN A 52 -12.23 2.06 11.80
N VAL A 53 -11.81 2.90 10.87
CA VAL A 53 -11.30 2.45 9.57
C VAL A 53 -9.96 1.74 9.73
N LYS A 54 -9.04 2.27 10.55
CA LYS A 54 -7.78 1.60 10.88
C LYS A 54 -8.03 0.20 11.44
N ALA A 55 -8.93 0.06 12.41
CA ALA A 55 -9.27 -1.24 13.00
C ALA A 55 -9.86 -2.21 11.96
N ALA A 56 -10.69 -1.72 11.04
CA ALA A 56 -11.27 -2.55 9.97
C ALA A 56 -10.24 -2.99 8.92
N MET A 57 -9.15 -2.25 8.73
CA MET A 57 -8.09 -2.55 7.76
C MET A 57 -6.91 -3.30 8.36
N ALA A 58 -6.88 -3.51 9.68
CA ALA A 58 -5.72 -4.04 10.40
C ALA A 58 -5.22 -5.37 9.81
N GLU A 59 -6.09 -6.35 9.61
CA GLU A 59 -5.77 -7.66 9.06
C GLU A 59 -5.16 -7.57 7.66
N SER A 60 -5.72 -6.72 6.79
CA SER A 60 -5.20 -6.53 5.44
C SER A 60 -3.83 -5.86 5.44
N ILE A 61 -3.61 -4.91 6.33
CA ILE A 61 -2.32 -4.21 6.47
C ILE A 61 -1.27 -5.17 7.05
N GLU A 62 -1.62 -5.98 8.05
CA GLU A 62 -0.75 -7.00 8.64
C GLU A 62 -0.32 -8.02 7.57
N THR A 63 -1.24 -8.50 6.75
CA THR A 63 -0.94 -9.38 5.61
C THR A 63 0.10 -8.78 4.66
N ILE A 64 0.01 -7.48 4.38
CA ILE A 64 0.99 -6.77 3.53
C ILE A 64 2.35 -6.72 4.22
N VAL A 65 2.40 -6.37 5.49
CA VAL A 65 3.64 -6.28 6.27
C VAL A 65 4.32 -7.64 6.35
N ASP A 66 3.57 -8.70 6.61
CA ASP A 66 4.08 -10.07 6.67
C ASP A 66 4.64 -10.53 5.32
N ALA A 67 3.95 -10.21 4.22
CA ALA A 67 4.45 -10.51 2.88
C ALA A 67 5.79 -9.82 2.58
N ILE A 68 5.96 -8.58 3.05
CA ILE A 68 7.23 -7.85 2.93
C ILE A 68 8.32 -8.54 3.76
N LYS A 69 8.04 -8.88 5.02
CA LYS A 69 8.99 -9.59 5.90
C LYS A 69 9.45 -10.92 5.30
N ILE A 70 8.52 -11.73 4.83
CA ILE A 70 8.82 -13.01 4.17
C ILE A 70 9.68 -12.81 2.92
N THR A 71 9.44 -11.74 2.16
CA THR A 71 10.23 -11.41 0.97
C THR A 71 11.66 -11.01 1.35
N LEU A 72 11.82 -10.20 2.39
CA LEU A 72 13.14 -9.79 2.91
C LEU A 72 13.93 -10.99 3.44
N GLU A 73 13.28 -11.90 4.16
CA GLU A 73 13.91 -13.14 4.66
C GLU A 73 14.44 -14.05 3.55
N LYS A 74 13.75 -14.08 2.41
CA LYS A 74 14.16 -14.86 1.22
C LYS A 74 15.16 -14.13 0.33
N THR A 75 15.44 -12.87 0.61
CA THR A 75 16.34 -12.04 -0.20
C THR A 75 17.80 -12.43 0.07
N PRO A 76 18.61 -12.68 -0.97
CA PRO A 76 20.05 -12.97 -0.82
C PRO A 76 20.78 -11.85 -0.07
N PRO A 77 21.83 -12.18 0.73
CA PRO A 77 22.54 -11.22 1.57
C PRO A 77 23.10 -10.00 0.81
N GLU A 78 23.54 -10.19 -0.42
CA GLU A 78 24.09 -9.12 -1.27
C GLU A 78 23.02 -8.07 -1.61
N LEU A 79 21.80 -8.54 -1.92
CA LEU A 79 20.66 -7.66 -2.22
C LEU A 79 20.09 -7.04 -0.95
N SER A 80 20.16 -7.75 0.17
CA SER A 80 19.74 -7.21 1.48
C SER A 80 20.58 -6.00 1.89
N ALA A 81 21.89 -6.00 1.60
CA ALA A 81 22.78 -4.85 1.82
C ALA A 81 22.31 -3.62 1.00
N ASP A 82 21.96 -3.84 -0.26
CA ASP A 82 21.42 -2.77 -1.12
C ASP A 82 20.10 -2.20 -0.60
N ILE A 83 19.22 -3.03 -0.03
CA ILE A 83 17.94 -2.57 0.54
C ILE A 83 18.16 -1.70 1.78
N ILE A 84 19.18 -2.01 2.61
CA ILE A 84 19.54 -1.17 3.76
C ILE A 84 19.92 0.24 3.33
N GLU A 85 20.67 0.36 2.22
CA GLU A 85 21.12 1.66 1.71
C GLU A 85 20.05 2.41 0.93
N LYS A 86 19.33 1.72 0.03
CA LYS A 86 18.39 2.32 -0.92
C LYS A 86 16.95 2.40 -0.40
N GLY A 87 16.60 1.54 0.56
CA GLY A 87 15.27 1.46 1.13
C GLY A 87 14.24 0.75 0.24
N ILE A 88 13.00 0.75 0.73
CA ILE A 88 11.82 0.19 0.08
C ILE A 88 10.99 1.33 -0.50
N TYR A 89 10.63 1.28 -1.77
CA TYR A 89 9.77 2.26 -2.41
C TYR A 89 8.34 1.73 -2.56
N LEU A 90 7.39 2.48 -2.01
CA LEU A 90 5.96 2.18 -2.13
C LEU A 90 5.37 2.91 -3.33
N THR A 91 4.61 2.18 -4.16
CA THR A 91 3.93 2.72 -5.35
C THR A 91 2.49 2.25 -5.41
N GLY A 92 1.71 2.84 -6.32
CA GLY A 92 0.29 2.54 -6.47
C GLY A 92 -0.58 3.23 -5.41
N GLY A 93 -1.88 2.99 -5.48
CA GLY A 93 -2.85 3.63 -4.59
C GLY A 93 -2.74 3.23 -3.13
N GLY A 94 -2.23 2.04 -2.84
CA GLY A 94 -1.97 1.56 -1.47
C GLY A 94 -0.89 2.37 -0.75
N ALA A 95 0.09 2.89 -1.49
CA ALA A 95 1.14 3.75 -0.94
C ALA A 95 0.62 5.06 -0.32
N LEU A 96 -0.60 5.46 -0.69
CA LEU A 96 -1.27 6.65 -0.19
C LEU A 96 -2.03 6.43 1.14
N ILE A 97 -2.01 5.23 1.70
CA ILE A 97 -2.53 4.97 3.04
C ILE A 97 -1.65 5.69 4.06
N ASP A 98 -2.27 6.57 4.83
CA ASP A 98 -1.56 7.43 5.80
C ASP A 98 -0.78 6.59 6.82
N GLY A 99 0.54 6.86 6.94
CA GLY A 99 1.43 6.17 7.86
C GLY A 99 1.78 4.72 7.50
N LEU A 100 1.49 4.24 6.29
CA LEU A 100 1.88 2.89 5.85
C LEU A 100 3.41 2.77 5.73
N ASP A 101 4.07 3.78 5.20
CA ASP A 101 5.52 3.91 5.13
C ASP A 101 6.17 3.81 6.53
N LYS A 102 5.63 4.53 7.50
CA LYS A 102 6.09 4.50 8.89
C LYS A 102 5.91 3.11 9.51
N LEU A 103 4.75 2.50 9.33
CA LEU A 103 4.47 1.17 9.86
C LEU A 103 5.45 0.14 9.30
N ILE A 104 5.64 0.11 7.97
CA ILE A 104 6.56 -0.83 7.34
C ILE A 104 8.00 -0.57 7.81
N SER A 105 8.40 0.70 7.92
CA SER A 105 9.75 1.04 8.41
C SER A 105 9.99 0.58 9.85
N ILE A 106 8.99 0.72 10.73
CA ILE A 106 9.07 0.23 12.12
C ILE A 106 9.19 -1.30 12.14
N GLU A 107 8.37 -1.99 11.36
CA GLU A 107 8.27 -3.44 11.36
C GLU A 107 9.44 -4.16 10.67
N THR A 108 10.09 -3.50 9.71
CA THR A 108 11.21 -4.07 8.93
C THR A 108 12.57 -3.51 9.32
N HIS A 109 12.62 -2.42 10.07
CA HIS A 109 13.82 -1.64 10.37
C HIS A 109 14.57 -1.14 9.11
N MET A 110 13.84 -0.98 7.99
CA MET A 110 14.38 -0.50 6.73
C MET A 110 13.85 0.92 6.43
N PRO A 111 14.61 1.75 5.69
CA PRO A 111 14.09 2.99 5.15
C PRO A 111 12.94 2.70 4.17
N VAL A 112 11.83 3.42 4.29
CA VAL A 112 10.66 3.25 3.42
C VAL A 112 10.23 4.60 2.88
N PHE A 113 10.04 4.68 1.57
CA PHE A 113 9.71 5.91 0.85
C PHE A 113 8.46 5.72 0.00
N VAL A 114 7.59 6.71 -0.01
CA VAL A 114 6.50 6.79 -0.98
C VAL A 114 7.05 7.47 -2.24
N ALA A 115 6.88 6.83 -3.39
CA ALA A 115 7.36 7.38 -4.65
C ALA A 115 6.61 8.68 -5.01
N ASP A 116 7.28 9.59 -5.73
CA ASP A 116 6.63 10.75 -6.31
C ASP A 116 5.56 10.30 -7.29
N ASP A 117 4.32 10.80 -7.10
CA ASP A 117 3.15 10.42 -7.88
C ASP A 117 2.97 8.88 -7.99
N PRO A 118 2.71 8.19 -6.86
CA PRO A 118 2.75 6.74 -6.80
C PRO A 118 1.73 6.05 -7.70
N LEU A 119 0.65 6.75 -8.09
CA LEU A 119 -0.38 6.21 -8.98
C LEU A 119 0.11 6.04 -10.43
N THR A 120 1.07 6.85 -10.87
CA THR A 120 1.56 6.83 -12.25
C THR A 120 2.92 6.16 -12.42
N CYS A 121 3.58 5.73 -11.34
CA CYS A 121 4.91 5.13 -11.40
C CYS A 121 5.03 3.99 -12.41
N VAL A 122 4.06 3.07 -12.42
CA VAL A 122 4.08 1.90 -13.31
C VAL A 122 3.96 2.34 -14.77
N VAL A 123 2.99 3.20 -15.11
CA VAL A 123 2.78 3.65 -16.48
C VAL A 123 3.95 4.49 -16.99
N ARG A 124 4.53 5.34 -16.12
CA ARG A 124 5.73 6.12 -16.47
C ARG A 124 6.96 5.25 -16.68
N GLY A 125 7.12 4.21 -15.85
CA GLY A 125 8.20 3.24 -16.01
C GLY A 125 8.06 2.44 -17.29
N THR A 126 6.86 1.94 -17.60
CA THR A 126 6.57 1.23 -18.85
C THR A 126 6.77 2.12 -20.07
N GLY A 127 6.34 3.39 -20.00
CA GLY A 127 6.58 4.37 -21.06
C GLY A 127 8.06 4.53 -21.37
N LYS A 128 8.90 4.70 -20.36
CA LYS A 128 10.36 4.81 -20.53
C LYS A 128 10.98 3.57 -21.19
N ILE A 129 10.49 2.37 -20.85
CA ILE A 129 10.98 1.13 -21.47
C ILE A 129 10.61 1.07 -22.95
N VAL A 130 9.41 1.53 -23.33
CA VAL A 130 8.96 1.54 -24.72
C VAL A 130 9.70 2.60 -25.54
N GLU A 131 10.03 3.74 -24.94
CA GLU A 131 10.74 4.84 -25.61
C GLU A 131 12.26 4.61 -25.76
N ASP A 132 12.87 3.76 -24.92
CA ASP A 132 14.31 3.53 -24.89
C ASP A 132 14.64 2.03 -24.99
N GLU A 133 15.01 1.60 -26.19
CA GLU A 133 15.39 0.20 -26.48
C GLU A 133 16.56 -0.28 -25.61
N THR A 134 17.47 0.61 -25.20
CA THR A 134 18.61 0.23 -24.38
C THR A 134 18.20 -0.17 -22.96
N ILE A 135 17.14 0.42 -22.43
CA ILE A 135 16.51 0.04 -21.15
C ILE A 135 15.81 -1.30 -21.30
N ALA A 136 15.06 -1.47 -22.40
CA ALA A 136 14.36 -2.72 -22.70
C ALA A 136 15.33 -3.91 -22.78
N ASP A 137 16.47 -3.75 -23.45
CA ASP A 137 17.51 -4.78 -23.59
C ASP A 137 18.14 -5.15 -22.24
N LYS A 138 18.44 -4.16 -21.39
CA LYS A 138 18.96 -4.41 -20.04
C LYS A 138 17.98 -5.23 -19.19
N ILE A 139 16.70 -4.92 -19.23
CA ILE A 139 15.67 -5.64 -18.49
C ILE A 139 15.51 -7.06 -19.02
N ASN A 140 15.49 -7.25 -20.35
CA ASN A 140 15.40 -8.56 -20.98
C ASN A 140 16.60 -9.45 -20.61
N THR A 141 17.81 -8.89 -20.57
CA THR A 141 19.02 -9.60 -20.17
C THR A 141 18.96 -10.03 -18.72
N SER A 142 18.55 -9.15 -17.82
CA SER A 142 18.40 -9.45 -16.38
C SER A 142 17.34 -10.52 -16.15
N THR A 143 16.21 -10.48 -16.87
CA THR A 143 15.14 -11.48 -16.77
C THR A 143 15.57 -12.86 -17.26
N LYS A 144 16.44 -12.94 -18.29
CA LYS A 144 17.01 -14.22 -18.76
C LYS A 144 17.95 -14.83 -17.72
N ILE A 145 18.75 -14.03 -17.04
CA ILE A 145 19.66 -14.50 -15.99
C ILE A 145 18.86 -15.07 -14.81
N LEU A 146 17.80 -14.41 -14.38
CA LEU A 146 16.94 -14.86 -13.30
C LEU A 146 16.15 -16.17 -13.63
N ARG A 147 15.83 -16.40 -14.90
CA ARG A 147 15.16 -17.64 -15.33
C ARG A 147 16.12 -18.84 -15.49
N GLN A 148 17.41 -18.60 -15.62
CA GLN A 148 18.44 -19.65 -15.75
C GLN A 148 19.07 -20.02 -14.39
N GLY A 149 18.90 -19.19 -13.35
CA GLY A 149 19.25 -19.53 -11.98
C GLY A 149 18.06 -20.25 -11.33
N GLU A 150 17.98 -21.57 -11.46
CA GLU A 150 17.09 -22.39 -10.64
C GLU A 150 17.51 -22.19 -9.16
N PHE A 151 16.58 -21.66 -8.37
CA PHE A 151 16.66 -21.60 -6.90
C PHE A 151 16.07 -22.87 -6.31
#